data_8561579cbf5ff646f168e355e05f6f5c
#
_entry.id   8561579cbf5ff646f168e355e05f6f5c
#
_cell.length_a   1.000
_cell.length_b   1.000
_cell.length_c   1.000
_cell.angle_alpha   90.00
_cell.angle_beta   90.00
_cell.angle_gamma   90.00
#
_symmetry.space_group_name_H-M   'P 1'
#
loop_
_entity.id
_entity.type
_entity.pdbx_description
1 polymer ?
#
loop_
_entity_poly.entity_id
_entity_poly.type
_entity_poly.pdbx_seq_one_letter_code
_entity_poly.pdbx_strand_id
1 'polypeptide(L)'
;MTNIRMAGLRTRAAAPAAATARRSARERGTRLLAALFLAPTVMGIVVFTVVPIAGSVVLSLFHWNVIDPPGFAGTANYREAFTDSTVLVSFRNTLVFMVFAVAAQLLIALALALTLHGRMPAWLRSVFRSAFFFPLVLSAVSISVVMKYLFNQDFGVVNWLIGLVGISPVPWLTSERGATATVVLVYVWQQFGFSFLLFVGGLNNIPKEIHEAAALDGATGLRKHLAVTLPLLSPTLLVASVVGIINALQVFEQPYVLTDSGPGDSTRTVVMVIYEKAFEQLRFGEASAVGVLLFVLIMAVTALQFRLSRRFVHYQ
;
A
#
# COMPACT_ATOMS: atom_id res chain seq x y z
N MET A 1 -48.52 -43.66 69.44
CA MET A 1 -47.68 -42.57 69.96
C MET A 1 -46.25 -42.95 69.72
N THR A 2 -45.54 -42.39 68.68
CA THR A 2 -44.11 -42.41 68.66
C THR A 2 -43.64 -41.43 67.53
N ASN A 3 -43.13 -40.28 67.91
CA ASN A 3 -42.59 -39.24 67.08
C ASN A 3 -41.27 -39.67 66.49
N ILE A 4 -41.09 -39.71 65.15
CA ILE A 4 -39.83 -39.86 64.51
C ILE A 4 -39.49 -38.47 63.93
N ARG A 5 -38.49 -37.79 64.55
CA ARG A 5 -37.85 -36.57 64.04
C ARG A 5 -36.94 -36.97 62.90
N MET A 6 -37.21 -36.49 61.68
CA MET A 6 -36.30 -36.54 60.55
C MET A 6 -35.31 -35.35 60.65
N ALA A 7 -34.04 -35.65 60.91
CA ALA A 7 -32.93 -34.70 60.87
C ALA A 7 -32.61 -34.44 59.43
N GLY A 8 -32.91 -33.22 58.92
CA GLY A 8 -32.51 -32.75 57.60
C GLY A 8 -31.03 -32.44 57.55
N LEU A 9 -30.27 -33.29 56.86
CA LEU A 9 -28.88 -33.00 56.43
C LEU A 9 -28.86 -31.91 55.37
N ARG A 10 -28.54 -30.68 55.75
CA ARG A 10 -28.18 -29.61 54.82
C ARG A 10 -26.78 -29.88 54.29
N THR A 11 -26.67 -30.50 53.11
CA THR A 11 -25.43 -30.51 52.33
C THR A 11 -25.15 -29.08 51.85
N ARG A 12 -24.21 -28.45 52.45
CA ARG A 12 -23.65 -27.16 52.05
C ARG A 12 -23.05 -27.33 50.64
N ALA A 13 -23.63 -26.67 49.66
CA ALA A 13 -23.10 -26.52 48.31
C ALA A 13 -21.84 -25.64 48.35
N ALA A 14 -20.64 -26.28 48.39
CA ALA A 14 -19.33 -25.61 48.28
C ALA A 14 -18.85 -25.60 46.78
N ALA A 15 -19.72 -25.19 45.86
CA ALA A 15 -19.45 -25.39 44.46
C ALA A 15 -19.16 -24.13 43.57
N PRO A 16 -19.28 -22.85 44.00
CA PRO A 16 -18.96 -21.75 43.04
C PRO A 16 -17.49 -21.28 43.09
N ALA A 17 -16.79 -21.38 44.24
CA ALA A 17 -15.42 -20.83 44.38
C ALA A 17 -14.34 -21.65 43.64
N ALA A 18 -14.47 -22.97 43.58
CA ALA A 18 -13.53 -23.85 42.90
C ALA A 18 -13.66 -23.78 41.36
N ALA A 19 -14.85 -23.52 40.87
CA ALA A 19 -15.11 -23.36 39.43
C ALA A 19 -14.56 -22.04 38.88
N THR A 20 -14.68 -20.96 39.66
CA THR A 20 -14.09 -19.63 39.30
C THR A 20 -12.59 -19.63 39.35
N ALA A 21 -11.96 -20.29 40.36
CA ALA A 21 -10.52 -20.41 40.46
C ALA A 21 -9.91 -21.25 39.32
N ARG A 22 -10.54 -22.34 38.92
CA ARG A 22 -10.13 -23.15 37.76
C ARG A 22 -10.30 -22.41 36.45
N ARG A 23 -11.33 -21.59 36.26
CA ARG A 23 -11.55 -20.75 35.09
C ARG A 23 -10.48 -19.68 34.97
N SER A 24 -10.15 -18.99 36.04
CA SER A 24 -9.07 -17.98 36.08
C SER A 24 -7.68 -18.57 35.84
N ALA A 25 -7.39 -19.77 36.36
CA ALA A 25 -6.11 -20.45 36.10
C ALA A 25 -5.99 -20.90 34.63
N ARG A 26 -7.08 -21.40 34.04
CA ARG A 26 -7.12 -21.77 32.62
C ARG A 26 -6.98 -20.54 31.71
N GLU A 27 -7.64 -19.43 32.02
CA GLU A 27 -7.50 -18.17 31.31
C GLU A 27 -6.08 -17.60 31.38
N ARG A 28 -5.43 -17.68 32.56
CA ARG A 28 -4.01 -17.28 32.72
C ARG A 28 -3.08 -18.17 31.89
N GLY A 29 -3.28 -19.49 31.89
CA GLY A 29 -2.53 -20.42 31.06
C GLY A 29 -2.68 -20.14 29.58
N THR A 30 -3.93 -19.88 29.12
CA THR A 30 -4.19 -19.54 27.71
C THR A 30 -3.55 -18.20 27.34
N ARG A 31 -3.60 -17.18 28.20
CA ARG A 31 -2.94 -15.88 27.97
C ARG A 31 -1.42 -16.01 27.90
N LEU A 32 -0.82 -16.83 28.78
CA LEU A 32 0.63 -17.08 28.78
C LEU A 32 1.06 -17.79 27.49
N LEU A 33 0.32 -18.83 27.07
CA LEU A 33 0.57 -19.52 25.82
C LEU A 33 0.42 -18.56 24.63
N ALA A 34 -0.67 -17.78 24.57
CA ALA A 34 -0.86 -16.78 23.52
C ALA A 34 0.27 -15.75 23.48
N ALA A 35 0.71 -15.25 24.65
CA ALA A 35 1.84 -14.34 24.76
C ALA A 35 3.14 -14.98 24.23
N LEU A 36 3.40 -16.23 24.60
CA LEU A 36 4.60 -16.95 24.15
C LEU A 36 4.62 -17.16 22.63
N PHE A 37 3.47 -17.51 22.02
CA PHE A 37 3.36 -17.67 20.58
C PHE A 37 3.42 -16.34 19.81
N LEU A 38 2.91 -15.26 20.39
CA LEU A 38 2.94 -13.93 19.78
C LEU A 38 4.29 -13.21 20.00
N ALA A 39 5.02 -13.56 21.07
CA ALA A 39 6.25 -12.86 21.46
C ALA A 39 7.31 -12.76 20.33
N PRO A 40 7.62 -13.81 19.54
CA PRO A 40 8.60 -13.69 18.47
C PRO A 40 8.18 -12.68 17.40
N THR A 41 6.90 -12.68 17.03
CA THR A 41 6.35 -11.74 16.03
C THR A 41 6.34 -10.32 16.55
N VAL A 42 5.86 -10.10 17.78
CA VAL A 42 5.85 -8.77 18.43
C VAL A 42 7.27 -8.25 18.60
N MET A 43 8.19 -9.11 19.06
CA MET A 43 9.61 -8.74 19.22
C MET A 43 10.22 -8.34 17.87
N GLY A 44 9.94 -9.09 16.78
CA GLY A 44 10.37 -8.74 15.43
C GLY A 44 9.84 -7.37 14.99
N ILE A 45 8.56 -7.09 15.18
CA ILE A 45 7.97 -5.78 14.87
C ILE A 45 8.62 -4.67 15.71
N VAL A 46 8.80 -4.89 17.01
CA VAL A 46 9.42 -3.88 17.87
C VAL A 46 10.85 -3.60 17.43
N VAL A 47 11.68 -4.62 17.25
CA VAL A 47 13.12 -4.45 16.95
C VAL A 47 13.34 -3.91 15.53
N PHE A 48 12.61 -4.42 14.52
CA PHE A 48 12.87 -4.09 13.13
C PHE A 48 11.95 -3.01 12.54
N THR A 49 10.91 -2.59 13.27
CA THR A 49 10.01 -1.53 12.80
C THR A 49 9.93 -0.37 13.80
N VAL A 50 9.53 -0.63 15.05
CA VAL A 50 9.29 0.45 16.03
C VAL A 50 10.59 1.13 16.43
N VAL A 51 11.67 0.38 16.73
CA VAL A 51 12.96 0.94 17.13
C VAL A 51 13.59 1.80 16.03
N PRO A 52 13.67 1.37 14.74
CA PRO A 52 14.18 2.23 13.68
C PRO A 52 13.34 3.49 13.43
N ILE A 53 12.00 3.39 13.50
CA ILE A 53 11.14 4.58 13.38
C ILE A 53 11.41 5.56 14.54
N ALA A 54 11.45 5.08 15.77
CA ALA A 54 11.77 5.91 16.93
C ALA A 54 13.18 6.51 16.80
N GLY A 55 14.14 5.72 16.34
CA GLY A 55 15.50 6.17 16.04
C GLY A 55 15.54 7.29 15.00
N SER A 56 14.78 7.17 13.90
CA SER A 56 14.67 8.21 12.89
C SER A 56 14.05 9.49 13.45
N VAL A 57 13.01 9.39 14.31
CA VAL A 57 12.41 10.56 14.97
C VAL A 57 13.41 11.24 15.89
N VAL A 58 14.19 10.49 16.66
CA VAL A 58 15.24 11.06 17.50
C VAL A 58 16.31 11.71 16.63
N LEU A 59 16.79 11.01 15.60
CA LEU A 59 17.85 11.47 14.71
C LEU A 59 17.49 12.74 13.97
N SER A 60 16.21 12.92 13.61
CA SER A 60 15.72 14.13 12.96
C SER A 60 15.92 15.42 13.77
N LEU A 61 16.15 15.30 15.09
CA LEU A 61 16.42 16.43 15.99
C LEU A 61 17.91 16.71 16.18
N PHE A 62 18.79 15.99 15.45
CA PHE A 62 20.22 16.14 15.53
C PHE A 62 20.82 16.46 14.15
N HIS A 63 21.87 17.29 14.12
CA HIS A 63 22.79 17.35 13.01
C HIS A 63 23.77 16.19 13.14
N TRP A 64 23.74 15.25 12.21
CA TRP A 64 24.64 14.11 12.22
C TRP A 64 25.01 13.69 10.79
N ASN A 65 26.31 13.61 10.56
CA ASN A 65 26.92 13.23 9.29
C ASN A 65 27.76 11.94 9.40
N VAL A 66 27.62 11.18 10.48
CA VAL A 66 28.40 9.96 10.79
C VAL A 66 29.86 10.23 11.15
N ILE A 67 30.49 11.27 10.61
CA ILE A 67 31.89 11.60 10.80
C ILE A 67 32.08 12.36 12.12
N ASP A 68 31.24 13.36 12.35
CA ASP A 68 31.27 14.18 13.55
C ASP A 68 30.30 13.65 14.62
N PRO A 69 30.57 13.94 15.91
CA PRO A 69 29.61 13.64 16.97
C PRO A 69 28.26 14.32 16.71
N PRO A 70 27.13 13.66 17.00
CA PRO A 70 25.80 14.23 16.77
C PRO A 70 25.59 15.49 17.62
N GLY A 71 25.33 16.62 16.96
CA GLY A 71 24.96 17.89 17.61
C GLY A 71 23.45 18.07 17.67
N PHE A 72 22.91 18.52 18.81
CA PHE A 72 21.48 18.75 18.91
C PHE A 72 21.03 19.95 18.06
N ALA A 73 20.12 19.70 17.11
CA ALA A 73 19.60 20.67 16.14
C ALA A 73 18.19 21.19 16.50
N GLY A 74 17.50 20.52 17.43
CA GLY A 74 16.10 20.81 17.69
C GLY A 74 15.24 20.66 16.44
N THR A 75 14.56 21.72 16.01
CA THR A 75 13.69 21.71 14.82
C THR A 75 14.36 22.29 13.56
N ALA A 76 15.66 22.52 13.56
CA ALA A 76 16.39 23.15 12.45
C ALA A 76 16.27 22.32 11.14
N ASN A 77 16.42 20.99 11.21
CA ASN A 77 16.29 20.09 10.07
C ASN A 77 14.89 20.17 9.43
N TYR A 78 13.85 20.36 10.24
CA TYR A 78 12.48 20.54 9.73
C TYR A 78 12.30 21.91 9.07
N ARG A 79 12.89 22.98 9.66
CA ARG A 79 12.86 24.30 9.04
C ARG A 79 13.55 24.26 7.68
N GLU A 80 14.71 23.62 7.59
CA GLU A 80 15.42 23.43 6.34
C GLU A 80 14.57 22.66 5.32
N ALA A 81 13.96 21.54 5.71
CA ALA A 81 13.07 20.77 4.84
C ALA A 81 11.91 21.59 4.26
N PHE A 82 11.35 22.56 5.00
CA PHE A 82 10.29 23.45 4.52
C PHE A 82 10.79 24.64 3.70
N THR A 83 12.09 24.92 3.66
CA THR A 83 12.68 26.01 2.87
C THR A 83 13.47 25.51 1.66
N ASP A 84 13.88 24.25 1.66
CA ASP A 84 14.59 23.60 0.55
C ASP A 84 13.62 23.33 -0.62
N SER A 85 13.85 24.03 -1.74
CA SER A 85 13.04 23.90 -2.94
C SER A 85 13.02 22.47 -3.50
N THR A 86 14.11 21.72 -3.37
CA THR A 86 14.23 20.33 -3.81
C THR A 86 13.30 19.42 -3.01
N VAL A 87 13.25 19.61 -1.69
CA VAL A 87 12.32 18.87 -0.81
C VAL A 87 10.88 19.20 -1.18
N LEU A 88 10.53 20.48 -1.33
CA LEU A 88 9.15 20.88 -1.65
C LEU A 88 8.69 20.36 -3.02
N VAL A 89 9.56 20.44 -4.04
CA VAL A 89 9.30 19.88 -5.38
C VAL A 89 9.09 18.38 -5.29
N SER A 90 9.91 17.66 -4.51
CA SER A 90 9.77 16.21 -4.35
C SER A 90 8.45 15.80 -3.71
N PHE A 91 7.98 16.51 -2.69
CA PHE A 91 6.65 16.25 -2.09
C PHE A 91 5.53 16.49 -3.10
N ARG A 92 5.57 17.60 -3.85
CA ARG A 92 4.61 17.88 -4.91
C ARG A 92 4.59 16.78 -5.96
N ASN A 93 5.75 16.39 -6.48
CA ASN A 93 5.87 15.36 -7.50
C ASN A 93 5.36 14.00 -7.00
N THR A 94 5.71 13.62 -5.76
CA THR A 94 5.23 12.37 -5.15
C THR A 94 3.71 12.36 -5.00
N LEU A 95 3.09 13.48 -4.60
CA LEU A 95 1.62 13.58 -4.51
C LEU A 95 0.98 13.51 -5.89
N VAL A 96 1.51 14.22 -6.88
CA VAL A 96 1.02 14.16 -8.27
C VAL A 96 1.14 12.75 -8.82
N PHE A 97 2.31 12.13 -8.66
CA PHE A 97 2.57 10.75 -9.05
C PHE A 97 1.56 9.80 -8.39
N MET A 98 1.39 9.88 -7.07
CA MET A 98 0.45 9.05 -6.32
C MET A 98 -0.97 9.13 -6.88
N VAL A 99 -1.48 10.34 -7.14
CA VAL A 99 -2.84 10.52 -7.67
C VAL A 99 -2.99 9.85 -9.05
N PHE A 100 -2.10 10.13 -9.99
CA PHE A 100 -2.20 9.56 -11.33
C PHE A 100 -1.92 8.06 -11.38
N ALA A 101 -0.89 7.61 -10.67
CA ALA A 101 -0.51 6.20 -10.67
C ALA A 101 -1.58 5.32 -10.01
N VAL A 102 -2.07 5.70 -8.84
CA VAL A 102 -3.09 4.92 -8.13
C VAL A 102 -4.43 4.95 -8.86
N ALA A 103 -4.86 6.11 -9.37
CA ALA A 103 -6.08 6.19 -10.15
C ALA A 103 -6.01 5.29 -11.39
N ALA A 104 -4.94 5.39 -12.19
CA ALA A 104 -4.76 4.55 -13.38
C ALA A 104 -4.68 3.06 -13.02
N GLN A 105 -3.89 2.69 -12.01
CA GLN A 105 -3.74 1.32 -11.53
C GLN A 105 -5.10 0.70 -11.14
N LEU A 106 -5.88 1.39 -10.31
CA LEU A 106 -7.16 0.89 -9.84
C LEU A 106 -8.19 0.81 -10.96
N LEU A 107 -8.25 1.81 -11.85
CA LEU A 107 -9.18 1.82 -12.98
C LEU A 107 -8.88 0.68 -13.96
N ILE A 108 -7.61 0.50 -14.35
CA ILE A 108 -7.19 -0.59 -15.25
C ILE A 108 -7.47 -1.95 -14.60
N ALA A 109 -7.05 -2.12 -13.34
CA ALA A 109 -7.25 -3.37 -12.60
C ALA A 109 -8.74 -3.73 -12.47
N LEU A 110 -9.58 -2.75 -12.12
CA LEU A 110 -11.02 -2.94 -11.98
C LEU A 110 -11.69 -3.26 -13.34
N ALA A 111 -11.36 -2.51 -14.39
CA ALA A 111 -11.89 -2.75 -15.72
C ALA A 111 -11.56 -4.16 -16.21
N LEU A 112 -10.30 -4.58 -16.06
CA LEU A 112 -9.86 -5.93 -16.39
C LEU A 112 -10.53 -7.00 -15.53
N ALA A 113 -10.68 -6.78 -14.22
CA ALA A 113 -11.35 -7.73 -13.35
C ALA A 113 -12.82 -7.92 -13.71
N LEU A 114 -13.54 -6.85 -14.00
CA LEU A 114 -14.96 -6.91 -14.43
C LEU A 114 -15.14 -7.61 -15.76
N THR A 115 -14.27 -7.34 -16.74
CA THR A 115 -14.35 -7.97 -18.08
C THR A 115 -14.00 -9.46 -18.04
N LEU A 116 -13.01 -9.85 -17.22
CA LEU A 116 -12.55 -11.24 -17.14
C LEU A 116 -13.37 -12.10 -16.16
N HIS A 117 -14.19 -11.48 -15.30
CA HIS A 117 -15.02 -12.23 -14.33
C HIS A 117 -16.19 -13.00 -14.99
N GLY A 118 -16.65 -12.58 -16.15
CA GLY A 118 -17.87 -13.09 -16.76
C GLY A 118 -17.73 -14.45 -17.48
N ARG A 119 -17.69 -14.41 -18.82
CA ARG A 119 -17.91 -15.58 -19.72
C ARG A 119 -16.65 -16.28 -20.21
N MET A 120 -15.53 -16.14 -19.51
CA MET A 120 -14.25 -16.65 -19.98
C MET A 120 -13.99 -18.09 -19.49
N PRO A 121 -13.47 -18.99 -20.34
CA PRO A 121 -13.08 -20.35 -19.94
C PRO A 121 -11.99 -20.30 -18.87
N ALA A 122 -12.03 -21.28 -17.95
CA ALA A 122 -11.18 -21.28 -16.76
C ALA A 122 -9.67 -21.22 -17.07
N TRP A 123 -9.21 -21.91 -18.11
CA TRP A 123 -7.81 -21.92 -18.51
C TRP A 123 -7.33 -20.54 -18.96
N LEU A 124 -8.14 -19.82 -19.77
CA LEU A 124 -7.80 -18.50 -20.26
C LEU A 124 -7.76 -17.47 -19.11
N ARG A 125 -8.70 -17.58 -18.16
CA ARG A 125 -8.70 -16.79 -16.93
C ARG A 125 -7.43 -17.01 -16.10
N SER A 126 -6.94 -18.25 -16.01
CA SER A 126 -5.70 -18.58 -15.34
C SER A 126 -4.49 -17.93 -16.04
N VAL A 127 -4.44 -18.02 -17.36
CA VAL A 127 -3.37 -17.39 -18.16
C VAL A 127 -3.33 -15.87 -17.94
N PHE A 128 -4.47 -15.18 -18.02
CA PHE A 128 -4.50 -13.74 -17.75
C PHE A 128 -4.11 -13.38 -16.31
N ARG A 129 -4.55 -14.16 -15.32
CA ARG A 129 -4.11 -13.94 -13.93
C ARG A 129 -2.60 -14.03 -13.79
N SER A 130 -2.00 -15.05 -14.36
CA SER A 130 -0.54 -15.22 -14.33
C SER A 130 0.18 -14.13 -15.10
N ALA A 131 -0.28 -13.79 -16.30
CA ALA A 131 0.34 -12.76 -17.14
C ALA A 131 0.29 -11.36 -16.49
N PHE A 132 -0.83 -11.01 -15.85
CA PHE A 132 -0.98 -9.70 -15.21
C PHE A 132 -0.28 -9.63 -13.84
N PHE A 133 -0.08 -10.77 -13.17
CA PHE A 133 0.68 -10.83 -11.93
C PHE A 133 2.20 -10.90 -12.16
N PHE A 134 2.62 -11.42 -13.30
CA PHE A 134 4.03 -11.64 -13.60
C PHE A 134 4.92 -10.40 -13.44
N PRO A 135 4.53 -9.18 -13.92
CA PRO A 135 5.35 -7.99 -13.73
C PRO A 135 5.63 -7.65 -12.26
N LEU A 136 4.70 -7.94 -11.35
CA LEU A 136 4.85 -7.67 -9.92
C LEU A 136 5.97 -8.50 -9.26
N VAL A 137 6.22 -9.70 -9.77
CA VAL A 137 7.25 -10.62 -9.22
C VAL A 137 8.66 -10.19 -9.64
N LEU A 138 8.78 -9.43 -10.71
CA LEU A 138 10.06 -8.97 -11.22
C LEU A 138 10.62 -7.80 -10.37
N SER A 139 11.95 -7.73 -10.27
CA SER A 139 12.61 -6.61 -9.62
C SER A 139 12.28 -5.29 -10.33
N ALA A 140 11.85 -4.30 -9.58
CA ALA A 140 11.52 -2.96 -10.10
C ALA A 140 12.72 -2.29 -10.78
N VAL A 141 13.93 -2.47 -10.23
CA VAL A 141 15.18 -1.99 -10.82
C VAL A 141 15.43 -2.65 -12.17
N SER A 142 15.35 -3.98 -12.25
CA SER A 142 15.59 -4.72 -13.49
C SER A 142 14.59 -4.34 -14.60
N ILE A 143 13.31 -4.23 -14.25
CA ILE A 143 12.27 -3.75 -15.17
C ILE A 143 12.60 -2.33 -15.65
N SER A 144 12.95 -1.44 -14.72
CA SER A 144 13.22 -0.04 -15.06
C SER A 144 14.40 0.11 -16.01
N VAL A 145 15.45 -0.71 -15.84
CA VAL A 145 16.57 -0.75 -16.80
C VAL A 145 16.10 -1.16 -18.18
N VAL A 146 15.32 -2.24 -18.30
CA VAL A 146 14.77 -2.68 -19.60
C VAL A 146 13.85 -1.60 -20.20
N MET A 147 12.97 -1.02 -19.39
CA MET A 147 12.04 0.04 -19.84
C MET A 147 12.80 1.29 -20.28
N LYS A 148 13.90 1.66 -19.63
CA LYS A 148 14.76 2.77 -20.05
C LYS A 148 15.26 2.60 -21.49
N TYR A 149 15.63 1.37 -21.89
CA TYR A 149 16.00 1.05 -23.28
C TYR A 149 14.79 1.05 -24.22
N LEU A 150 13.65 0.49 -23.79
CA LEU A 150 12.44 0.44 -24.63
C LEU A 150 11.89 1.84 -24.95
N PHE A 151 11.94 2.77 -23.95
CA PHE A 151 11.48 4.15 -24.06
C PHE A 151 12.59 5.13 -24.51
N ASN A 152 13.77 4.64 -24.93
CA ASN A 152 14.81 5.52 -25.45
C ASN A 152 14.32 6.28 -26.68
N GLN A 153 14.64 7.57 -26.78
CA GLN A 153 14.13 8.43 -27.85
C GLN A 153 14.65 8.03 -29.23
N ASP A 154 15.93 7.64 -29.33
CA ASP A 154 16.63 7.47 -30.60
C ASP A 154 16.53 6.04 -31.14
N PHE A 155 16.66 5.04 -30.27
CA PHE A 155 16.67 3.62 -30.66
C PHE A 155 15.61 2.75 -29.96
N GLY A 156 14.74 3.38 -29.14
CA GLY A 156 13.75 2.65 -28.35
C GLY A 156 12.66 2.01 -29.21
N VAL A 157 12.30 0.77 -28.86
CA VAL A 157 11.26 -0.02 -29.55
C VAL A 157 9.91 0.70 -29.56
N VAL A 158 9.59 1.45 -28.48
CA VAL A 158 8.33 2.21 -28.38
C VAL A 158 8.25 3.27 -29.47
N ASN A 159 9.29 4.07 -29.67
CA ASN A 159 9.34 5.07 -30.75
C ASN A 159 9.36 4.43 -32.15
N TRP A 160 10.02 3.30 -32.31
CA TRP A 160 9.97 2.55 -33.56
C TRP A 160 8.53 2.09 -33.89
N LEU A 161 7.81 1.51 -32.91
CA LEU A 161 6.42 1.07 -33.10
C LEU A 161 5.46 2.22 -33.46
N ILE A 162 5.53 3.34 -32.74
CA ILE A 162 4.66 4.50 -33.03
C ILE A 162 5.05 5.16 -34.37
N GLY A 163 6.33 5.08 -34.77
CA GLY A 163 6.79 5.53 -36.08
C GLY A 163 6.17 4.76 -37.24
N LEU A 164 5.81 3.47 -37.06
CA LEU A 164 5.10 2.67 -38.09
C LEU A 164 3.73 3.23 -38.46
N VAL A 165 3.09 3.97 -37.55
CA VAL A 165 1.80 4.63 -37.75
C VAL A 165 1.95 6.13 -38.05
N GLY A 166 3.19 6.58 -38.35
CA GLY A 166 3.48 7.96 -38.77
C GLY A 166 3.56 8.99 -37.65
N ILE A 167 3.68 8.55 -36.40
CA ILE A 167 3.84 9.44 -35.25
C ILE A 167 5.34 9.76 -35.08
N SER A 168 5.68 11.04 -34.97
CA SER A 168 7.06 11.50 -34.70
C SER A 168 7.59 10.96 -33.36
N PRO A 169 8.90 10.73 -33.25
CA PRO A 169 9.50 10.25 -31.99
C PRO A 169 9.14 11.12 -30.79
N VAL A 170 8.61 10.48 -29.74
CA VAL A 170 8.20 11.15 -28.51
C VAL A 170 9.39 11.17 -27.55
N PRO A 171 9.70 12.32 -26.91
CA PRO A 171 10.79 12.43 -25.94
C PRO A 171 10.36 11.89 -24.55
N TRP A 172 10.19 10.56 -24.49
CA TRP A 172 9.65 9.86 -23.33
C TRP A 172 10.43 10.10 -22.02
N LEU A 173 11.77 10.15 -22.10
CA LEU A 173 12.64 10.29 -20.93
C LEU A 173 13.36 11.64 -20.90
N THR A 174 13.30 12.43 -21.98
CA THR A 174 14.06 13.66 -22.17
C THR A 174 13.22 14.94 -22.05
N SER A 175 11.90 14.82 -21.89
CA SER A 175 11.01 15.93 -21.56
C SER A 175 10.37 15.73 -20.19
N GLU A 176 10.10 16.80 -19.45
CA GLU A 176 9.52 16.74 -18.09
C GLU A 176 8.20 15.97 -18.05
N ARG A 177 7.29 16.26 -18.99
CA ARG A 177 5.99 15.56 -19.08
C ARG A 177 6.15 14.13 -19.55
N GLY A 178 7.03 13.87 -20.51
CA GLY A 178 7.33 12.53 -21.00
C GLY A 178 7.90 11.66 -19.89
N ALA A 179 8.90 12.15 -19.16
CA ALA A 179 9.52 11.44 -18.05
C ALA A 179 8.52 11.08 -16.94
N THR A 180 7.73 12.06 -16.50
CA THR A 180 6.68 11.81 -15.49
C THR A 180 5.66 10.78 -16.00
N ALA A 181 5.18 10.92 -17.25
CA ALA A 181 4.22 9.97 -17.82
C ALA A 181 4.80 8.55 -17.96
N THR A 182 6.07 8.44 -18.38
CA THR A 182 6.76 7.15 -18.52
C THR A 182 6.94 6.46 -17.17
N VAL A 183 7.37 7.20 -16.14
CA VAL A 183 7.50 6.66 -14.77
C VAL A 183 6.14 6.16 -14.25
N VAL A 184 5.07 6.93 -14.43
CA VAL A 184 3.71 6.52 -14.06
C VAL A 184 3.29 5.26 -14.83
N LEU A 185 3.51 5.22 -16.14
CA LEU A 185 3.13 4.08 -16.99
C LEU A 185 3.86 2.80 -16.57
N VAL A 186 5.16 2.86 -16.37
CA VAL A 186 5.98 1.71 -15.94
C VAL A 186 5.56 1.23 -14.57
N TYR A 187 5.34 2.13 -13.63
CA TYR A 187 4.85 1.80 -12.30
C TYR A 187 3.46 1.13 -12.35
N VAL A 188 2.52 1.73 -13.08
CA VAL A 188 1.16 1.19 -13.22
C VAL A 188 1.20 -0.20 -13.84
N TRP A 189 1.97 -0.39 -14.94
CA TRP A 189 2.14 -1.69 -15.58
C TRP A 189 2.70 -2.75 -14.62
N GLN A 190 3.61 -2.37 -13.73
CA GLN A 190 4.17 -3.30 -12.74
C GLN A 190 3.19 -3.61 -11.61
N GLN A 191 2.42 -2.63 -11.14
CA GLN A 191 1.64 -2.73 -9.90
C GLN A 191 0.17 -3.09 -10.09
N PHE A 192 -0.42 -2.89 -11.28
CA PHE A 192 -1.87 -3.12 -11.48
C PHE A 192 -2.29 -4.56 -11.23
N GLY A 193 -1.40 -5.53 -11.47
CA GLY A 193 -1.66 -6.96 -11.28
C GLY A 193 -2.03 -7.32 -9.85
N PHE A 194 -1.46 -6.66 -8.85
CA PHE A 194 -1.85 -6.83 -7.45
C PHE A 194 -3.31 -6.41 -7.20
N SER A 195 -3.67 -5.20 -7.62
CA SER A 195 -5.04 -4.69 -7.49
C SER A 195 -6.03 -5.53 -8.29
N PHE A 196 -5.65 -6.02 -9.48
CA PHE A 196 -6.45 -6.93 -10.29
C PHE A 196 -6.76 -8.23 -9.55
N LEU A 197 -5.78 -8.87 -8.91
CA LEU A 197 -6.02 -10.08 -8.13
C LEU A 197 -6.93 -9.84 -6.93
N LEU A 198 -6.77 -8.72 -6.24
CA LEU A 198 -7.67 -8.33 -5.14
C LEU A 198 -9.10 -8.19 -5.66
N PHE A 199 -9.32 -7.49 -6.78
CA PHE A 199 -10.66 -7.32 -7.34
C PHE A 199 -11.26 -8.63 -7.83
N VAL A 200 -10.48 -9.50 -8.46
CA VAL A 200 -10.96 -10.85 -8.83
C VAL A 200 -11.36 -11.66 -7.61
N GLY A 201 -10.57 -11.58 -6.51
CA GLY A 201 -10.92 -12.20 -5.22
C GLY A 201 -12.23 -11.64 -4.65
N GLY A 202 -12.35 -10.31 -4.60
CA GLY A 202 -13.55 -9.64 -4.13
C GLY A 202 -14.79 -9.96 -4.96
N LEU A 203 -14.68 -10.00 -6.29
CA LEU A 203 -15.78 -10.38 -7.18
C LEU A 203 -16.23 -11.83 -6.99
N ASN A 204 -15.30 -12.75 -6.72
CA ASN A 204 -15.63 -14.15 -6.45
C ASN A 204 -16.36 -14.35 -5.11
N ASN A 205 -16.23 -13.41 -4.17
CA ASN A 205 -16.91 -13.46 -2.88
C ASN A 205 -18.35 -12.94 -2.93
N ILE A 206 -18.77 -12.32 -4.04
CA ILE A 206 -20.17 -11.88 -4.20
C ILE A 206 -21.02 -13.09 -4.56
N PRO A 207 -22.06 -13.45 -3.73
CA PRO A 207 -22.94 -14.55 -4.01
C PRO A 207 -23.65 -14.41 -5.37
N LYS A 208 -23.82 -15.55 -6.07
CA LYS A 208 -24.46 -15.55 -7.40
C LYS A 208 -25.92 -15.11 -7.33
N GLU A 209 -26.58 -15.40 -6.23
CA GLU A 209 -27.97 -15.07 -5.94
C GLU A 209 -28.21 -13.55 -6.01
N ILE A 210 -27.23 -12.74 -5.57
CA ILE A 210 -27.32 -11.28 -5.67
C ILE A 210 -27.29 -10.84 -7.14
N HIS A 211 -26.47 -11.49 -7.96
CA HIS A 211 -26.39 -11.19 -9.38
C HIS A 211 -27.65 -11.63 -10.15
N GLU A 212 -28.29 -12.73 -9.71
CA GLU A 212 -29.54 -13.24 -10.27
C GLU A 212 -30.72 -12.35 -9.89
N ALA A 213 -30.82 -11.96 -8.61
CA ALA A 213 -31.83 -11.00 -8.15
C ALA A 213 -31.73 -9.66 -8.89
N ALA A 214 -30.52 -9.11 -9.02
CA ALA A 214 -30.29 -7.88 -9.77
C ALA A 214 -30.72 -7.99 -11.24
N ALA A 215 -30.54 -9.16 -11.85
CA ALA A 215 -30.99 -9.40 -13.24
C ALA A 215 -32.53 -9.45 -13.33
N LEU A 216 -33.23 -10.01 -12.35
CA LEU A 216 -34.70 -10.01 -12.27
C LEU A 216 -35.23 -8.58 -12.11
N ASP A 217 -34.53 -7.72 -11.36
CA ASP A 217 -34.83 -6.29 -11.20
C ASP A 217 -34.44 -5.42 -12.41
N GLY A 218 -34.00 -6.06 -13.52
CA GLY A 218 -33.65 -5.37 -14.77
C GLY A 218 -32.30 -4.66 -14.74
N ALA A 219 -31.44 -4.90 -13.74
CA ALA A 219 -30.10 -4.37 -13.68
C ALA A 219 -29.14 -5.16 -14.59
N THR A 220 -28.85 -4.62 -15.79
CA THR A 220 -27.95 -5.24 -16.78
C THR A 220 -26.77 -4.32 -17.13
N GLY A 221 -25.72 -4.89 -17.69
CA GLY A 221 -24.57 -4.14 -18.21
C GLY A 221 -23.93 -3.20 -17.18
N LEU A 222 -23.67 -1.95 -17.55
CA LEU A 222 -23.01 -0.95 -16.71
C LEU A 222 -23.82 -0.63 -15.44
N ARG A 223 -25.17 -0.60 -15.54
CA ARG A 223 -26.06 -0.37 -14.38
C ARG A 223 -25.87 -1.43 -13.30
N LYS A 224 -25.72 -2.71 -13.68
CA LYS A 224 -25.41 -3.80 -12.73
C LYS A 224 -24.08 -3.55 -12.03
N HIS A 225 -23.05 -3.13 -12.75
CA HIS A 225 -21.74 -2.87 -12.14
C HIS A 225 -21.76 -1.67 -11.18
N LEU A 226 -22.39 -0.57 -11.58
CA LEU A 226 -22.43 0.66 -10.77
C LEU A 226 -23.35 0.52 -9.53
N ALA A 227 -24.52 -0.11 -9.68
CA ALA A 227 -25.51 -0.16 -8.62
C ALA A 227 -25.35 -1.37 -7.68
N VAL A 228 -24.72 -2.46 -8.12
CA VAL A 228 -24.62 -3.71 -7.35
C VAL A 228 -23.16 -4.10 -7.12
N THR A 229 -22.40 -4.30 -8.19
CA THR A 229 -21.05 -4.88 -8.08
C THR A 229 -20.07 -3.94 -7.35
N LEU A 230 -20.02 -2.65 -7.71
CA LEU A 230 -19.09 -1.69 -7.10
C LEU A 230 -19.38 -1.42 -5.61
N PRO A 231 -20.62 -1.23 -5.16
CA PRO A 231 -20.92 -1.11 -3.74
C PRO A 231 -20.48 -2.33 -2.94
N LEU A 232 -20.71 -3.55 -3.45
CA LEU A 232 -20.30 -4.80 -2.81
C LEU A 232 -18.78 -5.03 -2.85
N LEU A 233 -18.10 -4.48 -3.86
CA LEU A 233 -16.65 -4.53 -3.99
C LEU A 233 -15.93 -3.43 -3.19
N SER A 234 -16.67 -2.48 -2.60
CA SER A 234 -16.10 -1.33 -1.90
C SER A 234 -15.09 -1.66 -0.78
N PRO A 235 -15.22 -2.74 0.02
CA PRO A 235 -14.18 -3.12 0.98
C PRO A 235 -12.87 -3.51 0.31
N THR A 236 -12.94 -4.25 -0.80
CA THR A 236 -11.76 -4.65 -1.58
C THR A 236 -11.13 -3.44 -2.27
N LEU A 237 -11.94 -2.52 -2.79
CA LEU A 237 -11.48 -1.26 -3.37
C LEU A 237 -10.74 -0.42 -2.33
N LEU A 238 -11.23 -0.35 -1.11
CA LEU A 238 -10.56 0.34 -0.01
C LEU A 238 -9.18 -0.28 0.26
N VAL A 239 -9.09 -1.59 0.41
CA VAL A 239 -7.80 -2.27 0.67
C VAL A 239 -6.82 -2.02 -0.48
N ALA A 240 -7.26 -2.19 -1.74
CA ALA A 240 -6.43 -1.97 -2.92
C ALA A 240 -5.94 -0.51 -3.00
N SER A 241 -6.80 0.46 -2.68
CA SER A 241 -6.45 1.87 -2.70
C SER A 241 -5.50 2.26 -1.56
N VAL A 242 -5.70 1.72 -0.34
CA VAL A 242 -4.77 1.98 0.79
C VAL A 242 -3.37 1.47 0.46
N VAL A 243 -3.25 0.22 0.02
CA VAL A 243 -1.96 -0.37 -0.33
C VAL A 243 -1.33 0.37 -1.52
N GLY A 244 -2.13 0.69 -2.56
CA GLY A 244 -1.65 1.43 -3.73
C GLY A 244 -1.13 2.83 -3.37
N ILE A 245 -1.81 3.57 -2.51
CA ILE A 245 -1.39 4.91 -2.05
C ILE A 245 -0.10 4.83 -1.24
N ILE A 246 0.00 3.89 -0.30
CA ILE A 246 1.22 3.72 0.51
C ILE A 246 2.42 3.41 -0.39
N ASN A 247 2.28 2.47 -1.33
CA ASN A 247 3.34 2.10 -2.26
C ASN A 247 3.72 3.27 -3.19
N ALA A 248 2.75 4.02 -3.70
CA ALA A 248 3.01 5.15 -4.57
C ALA A 248 3.69 6.34 -3.85
N LEU A 249 3.36 6.59 -2.58
CA LEU A 249 4.04 7.61 -1.76
C LEU A 249 5.49 7.24 -1.42
N GLN A 250 5.83 5.96 -1.50
CA GLN A 250 7.16 5.42 -1.21
C GLN A 250 7.93 5.03 -2.49
N VAL A 251 7.46 5.45 -3.67
CA VAL A 251 8.12 5.11 -4.94
C VAL A 251 9.55 5.66 -4.99
N PHE A 252 10.48 4.79 -5.37
CA PHE A 252 11.91 5.11 -5.48
C PHE A 252 12.54 4.52 -6.75
N GLU A 253 12.43 3.20 -6.95
CA GLU A 253 13.21 2.46 -7.93
C GLU A 253 12.94 2.92 -9.37
N GLN A 254 11.66 3.08 -9.75
CA GLN A 254 11.30 3.44 -11.11
C GLN A 254 11.79 4.85 -11.47
N PRO A 255 11.49 5.93 -10.71
CA PRO A 255 11.99 7.26 -11.06
C PRO A 255 13.51 7.35 -10.98
N TYR A 256 14.14 6.69 -10.00
CA TYR A 256 15.61 6.70 -9.84
C TYR A 256 16.32 6.06 -11.04
N VAL A 257 15.88 4.88 -11.49
CA VAL A 257 16.54 4.14 -12.58
C VAL A 257 16.18 4.67 -13.96
N LEU A 258 14.92 5.06 -14.20
CA LEU A 258 14.47 5.53 -15.51
C LEU A 258 15.03 6.90 -15.87
N THR A 259 15.01 7.83 -14.93
CA THR A 259 15.18 9.27 -15.22
C THR A 259 16.19 9.98 -14.32
N ASP A 260 16.60 9.37 -13.21
CA ASP A 260 17.52 9.96 -12.24
C ASP A 260 17.09 11.39 -11.84
N SER A 261 15.84 11.51 -11.36
CA SER A 261 15.17 12.78 -10.98
C SER A 261 14.73 13.67 -12.14
N GLY A 262 15.33 13.52 -13.33
CA GLY A 262 15.20 14.48 -14.44
C GLY A 262 14.12 14.18 -15.46
N PRO A 263 13.99 15.04 -16.49
CA PRO A 263 14.61 16.36 -16.58
C PRO A 263 13.98 17.38 -15.62
N GLY A 264 14.77 18.36 -15.17
CA GLY A 264 14.28 19.50 -14.37
C GLY A 264 13.61 19.11 -13.06
N ASP A 265 14.10 18.08 -12.38
CA ASP A 265 13.52 17.51 -11.15
C ASP A 265 12.06 17.00 -11.29
N SER A 266 11.58 16.82 -12.52
CA SER A 266 10.17 16.48 -12.80
C SER A 266 9.73 15.12 -12.22
N THR A 267 10.68 14.21 -12.02
CA THR A 267 10.41 12.86 -11.47
C THR A 267 11.04 12.63 -10.10
N ARG A 268 11.67 13.68 -9.52
CA ARG A 268 12.26 13.60 -8.18
C ARG A 268 11.18 13.33 -7.14
N THR A 269 11.33 12.22 -6.40
CA THR A 269 10.41 11.81 -5.31
C THR A 269 11.00 12.08 -3.93
N VAL A 270 10.15 12.08 -2.91
CA VAL A 270 10.60 12.30 -1.51
C VAL A 270 11.60 11.22 -1.07
N VAL A 271 11.39 9.97 -1.47
CA VAL A 271 12.31 8.87 -1.10
C VAL A 271 13.67 9.04 -1.78
N MET A 272 13.72 9.59 -3.00
CA MET A 272 14.99 9.95 -3.66
C MET A 272 15.73 11.02 -2.88
N VAL A 273 15.06 12.07 -2.42
CA VAL A 273 15.68 13.11 -1.59
C VAL A 273 16.18 12.56 -0.25
N ILE A 274 15.43 11.64 0.38
CA ILE A 274 15.88 10.95 1.59
C ILE A 274 17.18 10.16 1.30
N TYR A 275 17.21 9.44 0.19
CA TYR A 275 18.38 8.66 -0.24
C TYR A 275 19.59 9.55 -0.52
N GLU A 276 19.43 10.61 -1.30
CA GLU A 276 20.48 11.57 -1.63
C GLU A 276 21.05 12.23 -0.36
N LYS A 277 20.17 12.75 0.53
CA LYS A 277 20.61 13.38 1.78
C LYS A 277 21.31 12.39 2.72
N ALA A 278 20.82 11.15 2.84
CA ALA A 278 21.39 10.17 3.74
C ALA A 278 22.69 9.55 3.20
N PHE A 279 22.68 9.06 1.96
CA PHE A 279 23.75 8.19 1.46
C PHE A 279 24.75 8.88 0.53
N GLU A 280 24.37 9.97 -0.13
CA GLU A 280 25.26 10.73 -1.01
C GLU A 280 25.85 11.94 -0.28
N GLN A 281 25.04 12.65 0.53
CA GLN A 281 25.47 13.83 1.27
C GLN A 281 25.85 13.54 2.72
N LEU A 282 25.57 12.33 3.24
CA LEU A 282 25.80 11.91 4.62
C LEU A 282 25.09 12.78 5.67
N ARG A 283 23.99 13.45 5.32
CA ARG A 283 23.20 14.32 6.20
C ARG A 283 22.04 13.55 6.83
N PHE A 284 22.35 12.61 7.73
CA PHE A 284 21.36 11.69 8.30
C PHE A 284 20.27 12.39 9.10
N GLY A 285 20.58 13.48 9.80
CA GLY A 285 19.59 14.26 10.55
C GLY A 285 18.52 14.88 9.62
N GLU A 286 18.95 15.51 8.51
CA GLU A 286 18.04 16.08 7.53
C GLU A 286 17.24 15.02 6.79
N ALA A 287 17.90 13.93 6.36
CA ALA A 287 17.22 12.79 5.72
C ALA A 287 16.14 12.20 6.64
N SER A 288 16.45 12.06 7.94
CA SER A 288 15.50 11.58 8.95
C SER A 288 14.31 12.53 9.12
N ALA A 289 14.55 13.86 9.12
CA ALA A 289 13.48 14.84 9.19
C ALA A 289 12.52 14.75 7.98
N VAL A 290 13.06 14.64 6.76
CA VAL A 290 12.25 14.44 5.54
C VAL A 290 11.50 13.09 5.61
N GLY A 291 12.14 12.02 6.11
CA GLY A 291 11.51 10.72 6.32
C GLY A 291 10.36 10.76 7.32
N VAL A 292 10.50 11.48 8.43
CA VAL A 292 9.42 11.70 9.40
C VAL A 292 8.27 12.49 8.78
N LEU A 293 8.55 13.52 7.99
CA LEU A 293 7.50 14.27 7.26
C LEU A 293 6.75 13.37 6.29
N LEU A 294 7.45 12.50 5.54
CA LEU A 294 6.81 11.53 4.65
C LEU A 294 5.96 10.53 5.45
N PHE A 295 6.45 10.03 6.57
CA PHE A 295 5.69 9.13 7.46
C PHE A 295 4.40 9.80 7.96
N VAL A 296 4.48 11.05 8.42
CA VAL A 296 3.29 11.82 8.85
C VAL A 296 2.31 12.01 7.69
N LEU A 297 2.80 12.31 6.48
CA LEU A 297 1.97 12.42 5.27
C LEU A 297 1.24 11.11 4.98
N ILE A 298 1.93 9.97 4.98
CA ILE A 298 1.34 8.65 4.76
C ILE A 298 0.26 8.36 5.80
N MET A 299 0.53 8.61 7.07
CA MET A 299 -0.43 8.43 8.16
C MET A 299 -1.65 9.33 7.99
N ALA A 300 -1.46 10.60 7.63
CA ALA A 300 -2.54 11.56 7.41
C ALA A 300 -3.43 11.15 6.24
N VAL A 301 -2.84 10.77 5.09
CA VAL A 301 -3.58 10.33 3.90
C VAL A 301 -4.34 9.03 4.20
N THR A 302 -3.71 8.08 4.87
CA THR A 302 -4.34 6.80 5.25
C THR A 302 -5.48 7.01 6.25
N ALA A 303 -5.29 7.86 7.26
CA ALA A 303 -6.34 8.21 8.23
C ALA A 303 -7.53 8.91 7.55
N LEU A 304 -7.25 9.84 6.62
CA LEU A 304 -8.28 10.49 5.81
C LEU A 304 -9.07 9.47 4.98
N GLN A 305 -8.37 8.53 4.34
CA GLN A 305 -8.96 7.45 3.55
C GLN A 305 -9.93 6.59 4.38
N PHE A 306 -9.49 6.14 5.57
CA PHE A 306 -10.36 5.39 6.48
C PHE A 306 -11.54 6.22 7.00
N ARG A 307 -11.36 7.52 7.22
CA ARG A 307 -12.45 8.41 7.63
C ARG A 307 -13.49 8.57 6.52
N LEU A 308 -13.04 8.74 5.28
CA LEU A 308 -13.93 8.84 4.11
C LEU A 308 -14.62 7.50 3.80
N SER A 309 -13.91 6.38 3.95
CA SER A 309 -14.45 5.04 3.64
C SER A 309 -15.66 4.67 4.50
N ARG A 310 -15.76 5.16 5.74
CA ARG A 310 -16.92 4.92 6.62
C ARG A 310 -18.26 5.34 6.01
N ARG A 311 -18.25 6.21 4.99
CA ARG A 311 -19.46 6.69 4.30
C ARG A 311 -19.78 5.86 3.05
N PHE A 312 -18.81 5.15 2.48
CA PHE A 312 -18.93 4.50 1.16
C PHE A 312 -18.71 2.99 1.20
N VAL A 313 -18.13 2.46 2.27
CA VAL A 313 -17.86 1.02 2.39
C VAL A 313 -19.03 0.32 3.06
N HIS A 314 -19.61 -0.65 2.35
CA HIS A 314 -20.71 -1.49 2.83
C HIS A 314 -20.11 -2.82 3.30
N TYR A 315 -20.02 -3.01 4.61
CA TYR A 315 -19.68 -4.31 5.20
C TYR A 315 -20.94 -5.17 5.23
N GLN A 316 -20.84 -6.37 4.66
CA GLN A 316 -21.89 -7.40 4.76
C GLN A 316 -21.84 -8.07 6.11
#